data_b657521282abe5ad1754b1e7023b5882
#
_entry.id   b657521282abe5ad1754b1e7023b5882
#
_cell.length_a   1.000
_cell.length_b   1.000
_cell.length_c   1.000
_cell.angle_alpha   90.00
_cell.angle_beta   90.00
_cell.angle_gamma   90.00
#
_symmetry.space_group_name_H-M   'P 1'
#
loop_
_entity.id
_entity.type
_entity.pdbx_description
1 polymer ?
#
loop_
_entity_poly.entity_id
_entity_poly.type
_entity_poly.pdbx_seq_one_letter_code
_entity_poly.pdbx_strand_id
1 'polypeptide(L)'
;VAAWIVNKKEQKKEQQQGKEQEQENKNKHNLPEKERKIMNKVLRVVVILPAILFIVTGLRWLVDPTAAAAALGMPLLDGIGRSSQIGDVGGFFLAGGIMVLLGVITGKRAWFQAPALLLMTIAIFRLLAWLLHGAALATPMIAVEVVLTVLFVFAASRLAKD
;
A
#
# COMPACT_ATOMS: atom_id res chain seq x y z
N VAL A 1 -52.14 36.05 -10.05
CA VAL A 1 -50.79 36.61 -10.22
C VAL A 1 -50.00 36.58 -8.91
N ALA A 2 -50.58 37.01 -7.76
CA ALA A 2 -49.89 37.03 -6.46
C ALA A 2 -49.45 35.64 -5.97
N ALA A 3 -50.31 34.62 -6.05
CA ALA A 3 -50.00 33.25 -5.64
C ALA A 3 -48.82 32.59 -6.47
N TRP A 4 -48.75 32.91 -7.75
CA TRP A 4 -47.70 32.45 -8.63
C TRP A 4 -46.31 33.06 -8.27
N ILE A 5 -46.29 34.35 -7.87
CA ILE A 5 -45.06 35.05 -7.43
C ILE A 5 -44.55 34.48 -6.12
N VAL A 6 -45.43 34.17 -5.18
CA VAL A 6 -45.10 33.54 -3.89
C VAL A 6 -44.47 32.15 -4.11
N ASN A 7 -45.12 31.31 -4.91
CA ASN A 7 -44.64 29.95 -5.22
C ASN A 7 -43.27 29.99 -5.90
N LYS A 8 -43.06 30.93 -6.84
CA LYS A 8 -41.75 31.08 -7.52
C LYS A 8 -40.61 31.57 -6.57
N LYS A 9 -40.94 32.33 -5.53
CA LYS A 9 -39.99 32.74 -4.50
C LYS A 9 -39.67 31.58 -3.54
N GLU A 10 -40.61 30.76 -3.18
CA GLU A 10 -40.41 29.57 -2.35
C GLU A 10 -39.56 28.54 -3.08
N GLN A 11 -39.84 28.22 -4.32
CA GLN A 11 -39.01 27.31 -5.13
C GLN A 11 -37.57 27.78 -5.29
N LYS A 12 -37.37 29.09 -5.44
CA LYS A 12 -36.00 29.66 -5.47
C LYS A 12 -35.27 29.51 -4.13
N LYS A 13 -35.94 29.68 -3.02
CA LYS A 13 -35.37 29.50 -1.67
C LYS A 13 -35.01 28.04 -1.41
N GLU A 14 -35.90 27.10 -1.76
CA GLU A 14 -35.63 25.65 -1.65
C GLU A 14 -34.43 25.21 -2.51
N GLN A 15 -34.35 25.71 -3.76
CA GLN A 15 -33.19 25.44 -4.62
C GLN A 15 -31.87 26.03 -4.09
N GLN A 16 -31.94 27.16 -3.44
CA GLN A 16 -30.76 27.82 -2.89
C GLN A 16 -30.29 27.10 -1.60
N GLN A 17 -31.23 26.72 -0.73
CA GLN A 17 -30.94 25.90 0.47
C GLN A 17 -30.38 24.51 0.09
N GLY A 18 -30.93 23.86 -0.93
CA GLY A 18 -30.39 22.60 -1.46
C GLY A 18 -28.94 22.70 -1.95
N LYS A 19 -28.62 23.80 -2.66
CA LYS A 19 -27.24 24.05 -3.12
C LYS A 19 -26.28 24.37 -1.98
N GLU A 20 -26.73 25.12 -0.96
CA GLU A 20 -25.93 25.44 0.22
C GLU A 20 -25.65 24.19 1.06
N GLN A 21 -26.65 23.33 1.26
CA GLN A 21 -26.47 22.05 1.95
C GLN A 21 -25.54 21.10 1.19
N GLU A 22 -25.65 21.04 -0.14
CA GLU A 22 -24.77 20.23 -0.98
C GLU A 22 -23.33 20.74 -0.93
N GLN A 23 -23.15 22.05 -0.89
CA GLN A 23 -21.83 22.70 -0.80
C GLN A 23 -21.21 22.55 0.58
N GLU A 24 -22.01 22.63 1.65
CA GLU A 24 -21.59 22.37 3.02
C GLU A 24 -21.20 20.89 3.23
N ASN A 25 -21.94 19.97 2.64
CA ASN A 25 -21.65 18.54 2.70
C ASN A 25 -20.38 18.17 1.91
N LYS A 26 -20.15 18.83 0.76
CA LYS A 26 -18.90 18.73 0.01
C LYS A 26 -17.69 19.31 0.78
N ASN A 27 -17.88 20.40 1.52
CA ASN A 27 -16.82 21.00 2.33
C ASN A 27 -16.50 20.17 3.60
N LYS A 28 -17.48 19.53 4.22
CA LYS A 28 -17.25 18.63 5.37
C LYS A 28 -16.48 17.36 5.00
N HIS A 29 -16.55 16.94 3.74
CA HIS A 29 -15.89 15.69 3.27
C HIS A 29 -14.50 15.93 2.65
N ASN A 30 -14.12 17.18 2.39
CA ASN A 30 -12.82 17.53 1.82
C ASN A 30 -11.92 18.15 2.88
N LEU A 31 -10.89 17.40 3.30
CA LEU A 31 -9.77 17.97 4.05
C LEU A 31 -9.25 19.22 3.31
N PRO A 32 -8.94 20.31 4.04
CA PRO A 32 -8.34 21.50 3.43
C PRO A 32 -7.12 21.11 2.61
N GLU A 33 -6.95 21.74 1.46
CA GLU A 33 -5.90 21.40 0.49
C GLU A 33 -4.49 21.34 1.12
N LYS A 34 -4.25 22.16 2.11
CA LYS A 34 -3.00 22.17 2.88
C LYS A 34 -2.79 20.89 3.68
N GLU A 35 -3.82 20.40 4.36
CA GLU A 35 -3.76 19.14 5.13
C GLU A 35 -3.58 17.93 4.22
N ARG A 36 -4.26 17.91 3.08
CA ARG A 36 -4.10 16.85 2.08
C ARG A 36 -2.68 16.81 1.50
N LYS A 37 -2.07 17.97 1.25
CA LYS A 37 -0.67 18.06 0.81
C LYS A 37 0.31 17.55 1.86
N ILE A 38 0.09 17.89 3.13
CA ILE A 38 0.91 17.42 4.25
C ILE A 38 0.76 15.91 4.40
N MET A 39 -0.46 15.39 4.42
CA MET A 39 -0.74 13.96 4.52
C MET A 39 -0.07 13.16 3.39
N ASN A 40 -0.11 13.66 2.14
CA ASN A 40 0.55 12.99 1.02
C ASN A 40 2.09 13.02 1.15
N LYS A 41 2.68 14.08 1.73
CA LYS A 41 4.12 14.11 2.02
C LYS A 41 4.50 13.08 3.08
N VAL A 42 3.75 13.04 4.19
CA VAL A 42 3.96 12.06 5.26
C VAL A 42 3.81 10.64 4.71
N LEU A 43 2.75 10.36 3.95
CA LEU A 43 2.51 9.06 3.35
C LEU A 43 3.66 8.62 2.42
N ARG A 44 4.22 9.54 1.62
CA ARG A 44 5.40 9.24 0.79
C ARG A 44 6.58 8.78 1.63
N VAL A 45 6.89 9.47 2.72
CA VAL A 45 7.99 9.10 3.62
C VAL A 45 7.73 7.74 4.25
N VAL A 46 6.52 7.50 4.76
CA VAL A 46 6.12 6.22 5.38
C VAL A 46 6.22 5.05 4.40
N VAL A 47 5.96 5.27 3.11
CA VAL A 47 6.06 4.24 2.06
C VAL A 47 7.50 4.01 1.60
N ILE A 48 8.34 5.05 1.60
CA ILE A 48 9.76 4.94 1.20
C ILE A 48 10.55 4.11 2.21
N LEU A 49 10.24 4.18 3.51
CA LEU A 49 10.96 3.42 4.53
C LEU A 49 10.94 1.90 4.29
N PRO A 50 9.79 1.23 4.13
CA PRO A 50 9.76 -0.19 3.79
C PRO A 50 10.36 -0.49 2.41
N ALA A 51 10.28 0.43 1.45
CA ALA A 51 10.91 0.24 0.14
C ALA A 51 12.43 0.16 0.26
N ILE A 52 13.05 1.06 1.04
CA ILE A 52 14.50 1.03 1.32
C ILE A 52 14.87 -0.26 2.07
N LEU A 53 14.06 -0.64 3.08
CA LEU A 53 14.30 -1.87 3.83
C LEU A 53 14.24 -3.11 2.91
N PHE A 54 13.32 -3.15 1.96
CA PHE A 54 13.24 -4.22 0.97
C PHE A 54 14.47 -4.27 0.08
N ILE A 55 14.93 -3.12 -0.44
CA ILE A 55 16.15 -3.04 -1.25
C ILE A 55 17.37 -3.54 -0.45
N VAL A 56 17.53 -3.05 0.78
CA VAL A 56 18.64 -3.47 1.64
C VAL A 56 18.58 -4.97 1.93
N THR A 57 17.40 -5.51 2.21
CA THR A 57 17.20 -6.95 2.42
C THR A 57 17.52 -7.75 1.16
N GLY A 58 17.08 -7.30 -0.01
CA GLY A 58 17.41 -7.95 -1.28
C GLY A 58 18.91 -7.95 -1.58
N LEU A 59 19.59 -6.83 -1.38
CA LEU A 59 21.04 -6.74 -1.54
C LEU A 59 21.79 -7.58 -0.52
N ARG A 60 21.29 -7.72 0.70
CA ARG A 60 21.90 -8.57 1.74
C ARG A 60 21.96 -10.03 1.31
N TRP A 61 21.00 -10.53 0.53
CA TRP A 61 21.04 -11.89 -0.03
C TRP A 61 22.26 -12.11 -0.97
N LEU A 62 22.77 -11.06 -1.59
CA LEU A 62 23.97 -11.15 -2.43
C LEU A 62 25.25 -11.06 -1.61
N VAL A 63 25.28 -10.27 -0.54
CA VAL A 63 26.49 -9.98 0.24
C VAL A 63 26.70 -10.97 1.38
N ASP A 64 25.62 -11.30 2.11
CA ASP A 64 25.64 -12.21 3.26
C ASP A 64 24.35 -13.06 3.28
N PRO A 65 24.27 -14.06 2.39
CA PRO A 65 23.08 -14.92 2.28
C PRO A 65 22.82 -15.74 3.55
N THR A 66 23.86 -16.05 4.34
CA THR A 66 23.72 -16.79 5.61
C THR A 66 22.91 -16.00 6.62
N ALA A 67 23.28 -14.74 6.85
CA ALA A 67 22.56 -13.88 7.78
C ALA A 67 21.19 -13.46 7.21
N ALA A 68 21.04 -13.36 5.89
CA ALA A 68 19.74 -13.08 5.25
C ALA A 68 18.77 -14.25 5.45
N ALA A 69 19.21 -15.49 5.25
CA ALA A 69 18.39 -16.69 5.47
C ALA A 69 17.99 -16.82 6.96
N ALA A 70 18.96 -16.65 7.87
CA ALA A 70 18.71 -16.71 9.32
C ALA A 70 17.66 -15.68 9.77
N ALA A 71 17.70 -14.45 9.21
CA ALA A 71 16.71 -13.40 9.52
C ALA A 71 15.28 -13.78 9.13
N LEU A 72 15.11 -14.68 8.15
CA LEU A 72 13.81 -15.22 7.74
C LEU A 72 13.48 -16.57 8.39
N GLY A 73 14.31 -17.02 9.36
CA GLY A 73 14.08 -18.27 10.09
C GLY A 73 14.34 -19.53 9.26
N MET A 74 15.17 -19.45 8.21
CA MET A 74 15.50 -20.59 7.36
C MET A 74 17.00 -20.86 7.34
N PRO A 75 17.45 -22.14 7.19
CA PRO A 75 18.86 -22.43 6.92
C PRO A 75 19.24 -21.99 5.49
N LEU A 76 20.49 -21.60 5.30
CA LEU A 76 21.01 -21.44 3.96
C LEU A 76 21.23 -22.83 3.33
N LEU A 77 20.62 -23.04 2.18
CA LEU A 77 20.75 -24.27 1.42
C LEU A 77 22.05 -24.33 0.63
N ASP A 78 22.34 -25.49 0.04
CA ASP A 78 23.49 -25.68 -0.85
C ASP A 78 23.05 -25.85 -2.31
N GLY A 79 24.01 -25.73 -3.23
CA GLY A 79 23.80 -25.98 -4.66
C GLY A 79 22.68 -25.14 -5.26
N ILE A 80 21.76 -25.80 -5.96
CA ILE A 80 20.59 -25.16 -6.61
C ILE A 80 19.68 -24.49 -5.59
N GLY A 81 19.50 -25.11 -4.40
CA GLY A 81 18.68 -24.51 -3.34
C GLY A 81 19.21 -23.13 -2.89
N ARG A 82 20.53 -22.97 -2.78
CA ARG A 82 21.14 -21.65 -2.48
C ARG A 82 20.87 -20.66 -3.63
N SER A 83 21.01 -21.10 -4.87
CA SER A 83 20.72 -20.25 -6.02
C SER A 83 19.27 -19.77 -6.01
N SER A 84 18.30 -20.66 -5.72
CA SER A 84 16.88 -20.28 -5.59
C SER A 84 16.65 -19.33 -4.43
N GLN A 85 17.23 -19.57 -3.25
CA GLN A 85 17.09 -18.64 -2.11
C GLN A 85 17.60 -17.24 -2.46
N ILE A 86 18.78 -17.12 -3.03
CA ILE A 86 19.38 -15.84 -3.41
C ILE A 86 18.58 -15.18 -4.53
N GLY A 87 18.28 -15.94 -5.59
CA GLY A 87 17.59 -15.44 -6.77
C GLY A 87 16.13 -15.09 -6.51
N ASP A 88 15.37 -16.04 -5.95
CA ASP A 88 13.92 -15.88 -5.80
C ASP A 88 13.58 -14.98 -4.61
N VAL A 89 14.19 -15.23 -3.44
CA VAL A 89 13.89 -14.42 -2.24
C VAL A 89 14.60 -13.07 -2.29
N GLY A 90 15.88 -13.04 -2.62
CA GLY A 90 16.63 -11.79 -2.74
C GLY A 90 16.08 -10.91 -3.87
N GLY A 91 15.82 -11.52 -5.03
CA GLY A 91 15.19 -10.84 -6.17
C GLY A 91 13.80 -10.28 -5.87
N PHE A 92 12.97 -11.05 -5.14
CA PHE A 92 11.67 -10.59 -4.68
C PHE A 92 11.75 -9.31 -3.83
N PHE A 93 12.61 -9.29 -2.82
CA PHE A 93 12.78 -8.11 -1.97
C PHE A 93 13.33 -6.92 -2.76
N LEU A 94 14.35 -7.12 -3.57
CA LEU A 94 14.94 -6.06 -4.38
C LEU A 94 13.92 -5.47 -5.36
N ALA A 95 13.25 -6.30 -6.14
CA ALA A 95 12.25 -5.88 -7.11
C ALA A 95 11.06 -5.19 -6.43
N GLY A 96 10.56 -5.74 -5.32
CA GLY A 96 9.47 -5.16 -4.54
C GLY A 96 9.80 -3.74 -4.06
N GLY A 97 10.99 -3.54 -3.50
CA GLY A 97 11.44 -2.22 -3.07
C GLY A 97 11.58 -1.22 -4.23
N ILE A 98 12.15 -1.65 -5.36
CA ILE A 98 12.25 -0.83 -6.58
C ILE A 98 10.86 -0.45 -7.10
N MET A 99 9.92 -1.40 -7.16
CA MET A 99 8.54 -1.12 -7.61
C MET A 99 7.88 -0.05 -6.75
N VAL A 100 7.99 -0.12 -5.42
CA VAL A 100 7.43 0.88 -4.53
C VAL A 100 8.05 2.26 -4.77
N LEU A 101 9.36 2.36 -4.95
CA LEU A 101 10.04 3.63 -5.29
C LEU A 101 9.57 4.17 -6.64
N LEU A 102 9.43 3.32 -7.65
CA LEU A 102 8.87 3.71 -8.94
C LEU A 102 7.44 4.24 -8.79
N GLY A 103 6.62 3.65 -7.91
CA GLY A 103 5.30 4.15 -7.57
C GLY A 103 5.33 5.57 -7.02
N VAL A 104 6.23 5.84 -6.07
CA VAL A 104 6.41 7.17 -5.46
C VAL A 104 6.89 8.20 -6.49
N ILE A 105 7.81 7.82 -7.39
CA ILE A 105 8.41 8.70 -8.39
C ILE A 105 7.44 8.99 -9.54
N THR A 106 6.86 7.93 -10.12
CA THR A 106 6.03 8.04 -11.33
C THR A 106 4.57 8.37 -11.04
N GLY A 107 4.10 8.07 -9.82
CA GLY A 107 2.69 8.22 -9.45
C GLY A 107 1.77 7.21 -10.13
N LYS A 108 2.29 6.13 -10.72
CA LYS A 108 1.47 5.09 -11.34
C LYS A 108 1.01 4.06 -10.32
N ARG A 109 -0.30 3.81 -10.29
CA ARG A 109 -0.96 2.90 -9.34
C ARG A 109 -0.41 1.48 -9.38
N ALA A 110 -0.13 0.97 -10.58
CA ALA A 110 0.35 -0.40 -10.79
C ALA A 110 1.63 -0.71 -9.98
N TRP A 111 2.54 0.26 -9.82
CA TRP A 111 3.78 0.08 -9.07
C TRP A 111 3.59 -0.09 -7.56
N PHE A 112 2.47 0.32 -7.01
CA PHE A 112 2.10 0.02 -5.62
C PHE A 112 1.28 -1.27 -5.52
N GLN A 113 0.41 -1.53 -6.51
CA GLN A 113 -0.47 -2.70 -6.51
C GLN A 113 0.28 -4.01 -6.69
N ALA A 114 1.32 -4.03 -7.53
CA ALA A 114 2.11 -5.24 -7.77
C ALA A 114 2.76 -5.77 -6.47
N PRO A 115 3.56 -4.99 -5.71
CA PRO A 115 4.12 -5.47 -4.46
C PRO A 115 3.04 -5.73 -3.38
N ALA A 116 1.94 -4.99 -3.37
CA ALA A 116 0.82 -5.28 -2.47
C ALA A 116 0.20 -6.66 -2.74
N LEU A 117 -0.03 -6.99 -4.01
CA LEU A 117 -0.55 -8.30 -4.41
C LEU A 117 0.41 -9.43 -4.03
N LEU A 118 1.71 -9.24 -4.28
CA LEU A 118 2.73 -10.22 -3.92
C LEU A 118 2.75 -10.49 -2.41
N LEU A 119 2.77 -9.43 -1.58
CA LEU A 119 2.76 -9.57 -0.12
C LEU A 119 1.48 -10.26 0.40
N MET A 120 0.32 -9.89 -0.12
CA MET A 120 -0.93 -10.54 0.24
C MET A 120 -0.92 -12.02 -0.14
N THR A 121 -0.42 -12.35 -1.31
CA THR A 121 -0.28 -13.75 -1.75
C THR A 121 0.63 -14.53 -0.80
N ILE A 122 1.78 -13.96 -0.40
CA ILE A 122 2.70 -14.61 0.55
C ILE A 122 2.03 -14.83 1.90
N ALA A 123 1.31 -13.84 2.43
CA ALA A 123 0.58 -13.97 3.69
C ALA A 123 -0.45 -15.12 3.63
N ILE A 124 -1.18 -15.23 2.52
CA ILE A 124 -2.14 -16.32 2.29
C ILE A 124 -1.41 -17.68 2.23
N PHE A 125 -0.29 -17.76 1.50
CA PHE A 125 0.48 -19.00 1.38
C PHE A 125 1.09 -19.44 2.72
N ARG A 126 1.52 -18.50 3.56
CA ARG A 126 1.97 -18.84 4.95
C ARG A 126 0.83 -19.42 5.78
N LEU A 127 -0.36 -18.86 5.67
CA LEU A 127 -1.53 -19.38 6.35
C LEU A 127 -1.91 -20.76 5.85
N LEU A 128 -1.89 -20.98 4.53
CA LEU A 128 -2.15 -22.29 3.92
C LEU A 128 -1.07 -23.32 4.30
N ALA A 129 0.19 -22.94 4.36
CA ALA A 129 1.28 -23.82 4.79
C ALA A 129 1.07 -24.29 6.23
N TRP A 130 0.63 -23.41 7.12
CA TRP A 130 0.26 -23.79 8.48
C TRP A 130 -0.93 -24.76 8.50
N LEU A 131 -2.00 -24.44 7.75
CA LEU A 131 -3.23 -25.26 7.77
C LEU A 131 -3.07 -26.63 7.10
N LEU A 132 -2.35 -26.70 5.97
CA LEU A 132 -2.30 -27.89 5.12
C LEU A 132 -1.06 -28.74 5.34
N HIS A 133 0.05 -28.15 5.77
CA HIS A 133 1.34 -28.82 5.85
C HIS A 133 1.95 -28.84 7.26
N GLY A 134 1.21 -28.37 8.28
CA GLY A 134 1.69 -28.34 9.65
C GLY A 134 2.90 -27.45 9.90
N ALA A 135 3.16 -26.49 9.01
CA ALA A 135 4.22 -25.49 9.20
C ALA A 135 3.94 -24.63 10.43
N ALA A 136 4.98 -24.07 11.05
CA ALA A 136 4.80 -23.12 12.14
C ALA A 136 4.05 -21.87 11.64
N LEU A 137 3.08 -21.38 12.43
CA LEU A 137 2.38 -20.15 12.10
C LEU A 137 3.31 -18.95 12.27
N ALA A 138 3.73 -18.37 11.15
CA ALA A 138 4.66 -17.23 11.11
C ALA A 138 3.93 -15.89 11.39
N THR A 139 3.25 -15.78 12.53
CA THR A 139 2.40 -14.63 12.89
C THR A 139 3.07 -13.27 12.70
N PRO A 140 4.31 -13.02 13.15
CA PRO A 140 4.97 -11.71 12.95
C PRO A 140 5.17 -11.39 11.48
N MET A 141 5.52 -12.36 10.65
CA MET A 141 5.73 -12.16 9.22
C MET A 141 4.42 -11.86 8.51
N ILE A 142 3.38 -12.65 8.79
CA ILE A 142 2.02 -12.41 8.24
C ILE A 142 1.52 -11.02 8.62
N ALA A 143 1.72 -10.59 9.88
CA ALA A 143 1.31 -9.26 10.31
C ALA A 143 2.01 -8.15 9.51
N VAL A 144 3.32 -8.26 9.30
CA VAL A 144 4.08 -7.29 8.48
C VAL A 144 3.59 -7.29 7.04
N GLU A 145 3.38 -8.44 6.43
CA GLU A 145 2.90 -8.58 5.05
C GLU A 145 1.52 -7.95 4.87
N VAL A 146 0.59 -8.16 5.80
CA VAL A 146 -0.75 -7.56 5.79
C VAL A 146 -0.66 -6.03 5.97
N VAL A 147 0.11 -5.55 6.94
CA VAL A 147 0.28 -4.11 7.19
C VAL A 147 0.87 -3.40 5.98
N LEU A 148 1.91 -3.98 5.36
CA LEU A 148 2.52 -3.41 4.17
C LEU A 148 1.58 -3.48 2.95
N THR A 149 0.81 -4.55 2.81
CA THR A 149 -0.23 -4.63 1.78
C THR A 149 -1.24 -3.49 1.91
N VAL A 150 -1.80 -3.28 3.10
CA VAL A 150 -2.73 -2.18 3.37
C VAL A 150 -2.08 -0.83 3.10
N LEU A 151 -0.84 -0.63 3.53
CA LEU A 151 -0.09 0.60 3.29
C LEU A 151 0.09 0.88 1.79
N PHE A 152 0.47 -0.13 1.00
CA PHE A 152 0.70 0.05 -0.45
C PHE A 152 -0.61 0.25 -1.22
N VAL A 153 -1.69 -0.44 -0.85
CA VAL A 153 -3.03 -0.19 -1.42
C VAL A 153 -3.50 1.23 -1.09
N PHE A 154 -3.29 1.67 0.15
CA PHE A 154 -3.61 3.04 0.55
C PHE A 154 -2.76 4.07 -0.20
N ALA A 155 -1.46 3.81 -0.36
CA ALA A 155 -0.57 4.65 -1.17
C ALA A 155 -1.02 4.73 -2.63
N ALA A 156 -1.42 3.60 -3.22
CA ALA A 156 -1.99 3.54 -4.57
C ALA A 156 -3.23 4.43 -4.72
N SER A 157 -4.11 4.47 -3.70
CA SER A 157 -5.32 5.28 -3.74
C SER A 157 -5.09 6.78 -3.54
N ARG A 158 -3.98 7.17 -2.86
CA ARG A 158 -3.72 8.56 -2.46
C ARG A 158 -2.61 9.25 -3.26
N LEU A 159 -1.60 8.50 -3.67
CA LEU A 159 -0.40 9.02 -4.35
C LEU A 159 -0.43 8.81 -5.85
N ALA A 160 -1.23 7.87 -6.36
CA ALA A 160 -1.38 7.68 -7.80
C ALA A 160 -2.13 8.86 -8.45
N LYS A 161 -1.77 9.12 -9.71
CA LYS A 161 -2.29 10.22 -10.52
C LYS A 161 -3.02 9.74 -11.77
N ASP A 162 -3.07 8.39 -11.97
CA ASP A 162 -3.77 7.69 -13.03
C ASP A 162 -5.11 7.10 -12.56
#